data_c8d6a10ad2c563b4b1591daa006b6f21
#
_entry.id   c8d6a10ad2c563b4b1591daa006b6f21
#
_cell.length_a   1.000
_cell.length_b   1.000
_cell.length_c   1.000
_cell.angle_alpha   90.00
_cell.angle_beta   90.00
_cell.angle_gamma   90.00
#
_symmetry.space_group_name_H-M   'P 1'
#
loop_
_entity.id
_entity.type
_entity.pdbx_description
1 polymer ?
#
loop_
_entity_poly.entity_id
_entity_poly.type
_entity_poly.pdbx_seq_one_letter_code
_entity_poly.pdbx_strand_id
1 'polypeptide(L)'
;RAIEEVINPLSEQQISQPDDSGWAIKDHLAHIAAWELGMAEHLAGNDRFAAMQIERPRGRPVDEINHQIYQQNARLTAGEALEMMRSAHQRMLQVLERLQDDDLYQPYNAFLPEGQHGPEEPVINWIVGDSYAHFEEHTEWIRRRLT
;
A
#
# COMPACT_ATOMS: atom_id res chain seq x y z
N ARG A 1 0.91 -8.62 -10.61
CA ARG A 1 0.27 -9.58 -11.55
C ARG A 1 -0.65 -10.57 -10.83
N ALA A 2 -0.22 -11.24 -9.76
CA ALA A 2 -1.04 -12.26 -9.08
C ALA A 2 -2.42 -11.75 -8.64
N ILE A 3 -2.50 -10.55 -8.06
CA ILE A 3 -3.78 -9.98 -7.64
C ILE A 3 -4.68 -9.64 -8.85
N GLU A 4 -4.10 -9.13 -9.95
CA GLU A 4 -4.86 -8.82 -11.16
C GLU A 4 -5.43 -10.09 -11.81
N GLU A 5 -4.70 -11.21 -11.79
CA GLU A 5 -5.20 -12.50 -12.30
C GLU A 5 -6.43 -12.97 -11.53
N VAL A 6 -6.51 -12.65 -10.23
CA VAL A 6 -7.66 -13.00 -9.38
C VAL A 6 -8.85 -12.08 -9.61
N ILE A 7 -8.61 -10.78 -9.80
CA ILE A 7 -9.70 -9.79 -9.92
C ILE A 7 -10.21 -9.58 -11.35
N ASN A 8 -9.38 -9.78 -12.38
CA ASN A 8 -9.76 -9.57 -13.78
C ASN A 8 -11.03 -10.33 -14.24
N PRO A 9 -11.32 -11.57 -13.78
CA PRO A 9 -12.55 -12.26 -14.15
C PRO A 9 -13.80 -11.76 -13.40
N LEU A 10 -13.65 -10.88 -12.40
CA LEU A 10 -14.76 -10.44 -11.56
C LEU A 10 -15.50 -9.26 -12.19
N SER A 11 -16.81 -9.23 -11.99
CA SER A 11 -17.63 -8.06 -12.32
C SER A 11 -17.38 -6.92 -11.34
N GLU A 12 -17.69 -5.69 -11.77
CA GLU A 12 -17.62 -4.51 -10.89
C GLU A 12 -18.48 -4.69 -9.63
N GLN A 13 -19.63 -5.33 -9.75
CA GLN A 13 -20.49 -5.65 -8.61
C GLN A 13 -19.78 -6.54 -7.60
N GLN A 14 -19.11 -7.61 -8.04
CA GLN A 14 -18.34 -8.52 -7.16
C GLN A 14 -17.18 -7.81 -6.47
N ILE A 15 -16.49 -6.91 -7.18
CA ILE A 15 -15.37 -6.13 -6.64
C ILE A 15 -15.86 -5.09 -5.62
N SER A 16 -17.07 -4.54 -5.81
CA SER A 16 -17.62 -3.47 -4.98
C SER A 16 -18.53 -3.94 -3.85
N GLN A 17 -18.88 -5.23 -3.80
CA GLN A 17 -19.74 -5.77 -2.75
C GLN A 17 -18.94 -5.96 -1.45
N PRO A 18 -19.35 -5.36 -0.32
CA PRO A 18 -18.72 -5.61 0.98
C PRO A 18 -18.95 -7.04 1.48
N ASP A 19 -18.03 -7.54 2.28
CA ASP A 19 -18.21 -8.76 3.07
C ASP A 19 -18.69 -8.45 4.50
N ASP A 20 -18.67 -9.45 5.38
CA ASP A 20 -19.08 -9.34 6.79
C ASP A 20 -18.21 -8.37 7.60
N SER A 21 -16.99 -8.07 7.16
CA SER A 21 -16.12 -7.05 7.76
C SER A 21 -16.51 -5.62 7.38
N GLY A 22 -17.35 -5.47 6.36
CA GLY A 22 -17.73 -4.19 5.75
C GLY A 22 -16.77 -3.72 4.64
N TRP A 23 -15.73 -4.49 4.32
CA TRP A 23 -14.77 -4.17 3.25
C TRP A 23 -15.13 -4.90 1.95
N ALA A 24 -15.04 -4.18 0.84
CA ALA A 24 -15.10 -4.74 -0.50
C ALA A 24 -13.69 -5.02 -1.04
N ILE A 25 -13.58 -5.78 -2.12
CA ILE A 25 -12.29 -6.02 -2.79
C ILE A 25 -11.64 -4.70 -3.20
N LYS A 26 -12.40 -3.74 -3.72
CA LYS A 26 -11.90 -2.40 -4.07
C LYS A 26 -11.25 -1.67 -2.90
N ASP A 27 -11.74 -1.87 -1.68
CA ASP A 27 -11.21 -1.21 -0.50
C ASP A 27 -9.84 -1.81 -0.12
N HIS A 28 -9.65 -3.12 -0.31
CA HIS A 28 -8.34 -3.76 -0.18
C HIS A 28 -7.36 -3.27 -1.26
N LEU A 29 -7.80 -3.08 -2.51
CA LEU A 29 -6.95 -2.52 -3.57
C LEU A 29 -6.47 -1.10 -3.24
N ALA A 30 -7.37 -0.24 -2.77
CA ALA A 30 -7.03 1.12 -2.35
C ALA A 30 -6.12 1.14 -1.12
N HIS A 31 -6.32 0.21 -0.18
CA HIS A 31 -5.52 0.08 1.02
C HIS A 31 -4.06 -0.30 0.70
N ILE A 32 -3.83 -1.37 -0.07
CA ILE A 32 -2.47 -1.76 -0.46
C ILE A 32 -1.80 -0.68 -1.31
N ALA A 33 -2.56 0.00 -2.19
CA ALA A 33 -2.06 1.11 -2.98
C ALA A 33 -1.55 2.27 -2.11
N ALA A 34 -2.28 2.63 -1.05
CA ALA A 34 -1.89 3.70 -0.15
C ALA A 34 -0.57 3.37 0.59
N TRP A 35 -0.44 2.16 1.10
CA TRP A 35 0.78 1.72 1.79
C TRP A 35 1.98 1.63 0.85
N GLU A 36 1.81 1.05 -0.34
CA GLU A 36 2.88 0.96 -1.35
C GLU A 36 3.32 2.35 -1.83
N LEU A 37 2.37 3.27 -2.10
CA LEU A 37 2.69 4.65 -2.44
C LEU A 37 3.46 5.36 -1.31
N GLY A 38 3.01 5.20 -0.07
CA GLY A 38 3.70 5.75 1.08
C GLY A 38 5.15 5.26 1.18
N MET A 39 5.38 3.97 0.93
CA MET A 39 6.74 3.41 0.94
C MET A 39 7.58 3.91 -0.24
N ALA A 40 6.99 4.02 -1.44
CA ALA A 40 7.67 4.58 -2.59
C ALA A 40 8.12 6.04 -2.35
N GLU A 41 7.25 6.85 -1.76
CA GLU A 41 7.59 8.25 -1.44
C GLU A 41 8.63 8.34 -0.31
N HIS A 42 8.59 7.44 0.68
CA HIS A 42 9.66 7.34 1.68
C HIS A 42 11.02 7.07 1.03
N LEU A 43 11.12 6.10 0.13
CA LEU A 43 12.35 5.81 -0.61
C LEU A 43 12.82 6.97 -1.50
N ALA A 44 11.90 7.82 -1.93
CA ALA A 44 12.21 9.05 -2.67
C ALA A 44 12.64 10.22 -1.76
N GLY A 45 12.71 10.03 -0.43
CA GLY A 45 13.06 11.05 0.55
C GLY A 45 11.92 11.98 0.95
N ASN A 46 10.68 11.60 0.64
CA ASN A 46 9.47 12.36 0.99
C ASN A 46 8.81 11.81 2.27
N ASP A 47 7.90 12.58 2.85
CA ASP A 47 7.09 12.12 3.97
C ASP A 47 6.01 11.13 3.48
N ARG A 48 6.15 9.84 3.88
CA ARG A 48 5.24 8.79 3.48
C ARG A 48 3.80 9.02 3.91
N PHE A 49 3.60 9.56 5.10
CA PHE A 49 2.26 9.77 5.64
C PHE A 49 1.58 10.98 5.01
N ALA A 50 2.34 11.99 4.64
CA ALA A 50 1.83 13.10 3.83
C ALA A 50 1.37 12.59 2.45
N ALA A 51 2.14 11.70 1.81
CA ALA A 51 1.75 11.07 0.54
C ALA A 51 0.47 10.23 0.66
N MET A 52 0.28 9.55 1.79
CA MET A 52 -0.94 8.79 2.12
C MET A 52 -2.10 9.69 2.59
N GLN A 53 -1.88 11.00 2.74
CA GLN A 53 -2.83 11.97 3.30
C GLN A 53 -3.25 11.63 4.75
N ILE A 54 -2.32 11.04 5.52
CA ILE A 54 -2.53 10.69 6.93
C ILE A 54 -2.03 11.82 7.83
N GLU A 55 -2.95 12.42 8.57
CA GLU A 55 -2.63 13.44 9.55
C GLU A 55 -2.19 12.83 10.88
N ARG A 56 -1.16 13.42 11.50
CA ARG A 56 -0.68 13.07 12.84
C ARG A 56 -0.45 11.57 13.03
N PRO A 57 0.42 10.92 12.22
CA PRO A 57 0.60 9.47 12.27
C PRO A 57 1.28 8.98 13.57
N ARG A 58 2.05 9.84 14.25
CA ARG A 58 2.82 9.46 15.43
C ARG A 58 1.92 9.02 16.58
N GLY A 59 2.20 7.82 17.10
CA GLY A 59 1.48 7.26 18.25
C GLY A 59 0.08 6.72 17.92
N ARG A 60 -0.34 6.76 16.66
CA ARG A 60 -1.60 6.14 16.24
C ARG A 60 -1.42 4.65 15.98
N PRO A 61 -2.33 3.80 16.46
CA PRO A 61 -2.39 2.40 16.06
C PRO A 61 -2.55 2.25 14.55
N VAL A 62 -1.94 1.20 13.97
CA VAL A 62 -2.05 0.90 12.53
C VAL A 62 -3.50 0.75 12.09
N ASP A 63 -4.36 0.16 12.92
CA ASP A 63 -5.79 -0.01 12.62
C ASP A 63 -6.53 1.32 12.43
N GLU A 64 -6.16 2.37 13.18
CA GLU A 64 -6.73 3.70 12.98
C GLU A 64 -6.26 4.34 11.66
N ILE A 65 -5.01 4.11 11.28
CA ILE A 65 -4.47 4.55 9.99
C ILE A 65 -5.19 3.81 8.86
N ASN A 66 -5.34 2.49 8.96
CA ASN A 66 -6.08 1.67 8.01
C ASN A 66 -7.53 2.12 7.86
N HIS A 67 -8.18 2.44 8.97
CA HIS A 67 -9.55 2.98 8.96
C HIS A 67 -9.62 4.34 8.25
N GLN A 68 -8.65 5.22 8.46
CA GLN A 68 -8.59 6.50 7.74
C GLN A 68 -8.39 6.30 6.24
N ILE A 69 -7.50 5.39 5.82
CA ILE A 69 -7.30 5.03 4.41
C ILE A 69 -8.62 4.53 3.81
N TYR A 70 -9.32 3.62 4.51
CA TYR A 70 -10.63 3.13 4.10
C TYR A 70 -11.63 4.29 3.90
N GLN A 71 -11.77 5.18 4.87
CA GLN A 71 -12.70 6.31 4.78
C GLN A 71 -12.40 7.25 3.61
N GLN A 72 -11.12 7.53 3.37
CA GLN A 72 -10.68 8.39 2.26
C GLN A 72 -11.06 7.82 0.89
N ASN A 73 -11.04 6.50 0.76
CA ASN A 73 -11.18 5.78 -0.51
C ASN A 73 -12.53 5.07 -0.68
N ALA A 74 -13.42 5.11 0.32
CA ALA A 74 -14.68 4.37 0.33
C ALA A 74 -15.60 4.66 -0.88
N ARG A 75 -15.47 5.85 -1.48
CA ARG A 75 -16.29 6.28 -2.63
C ARG A 75 -15.72 5.89 -3.99
N LEU A 76 -14.51 5.34 -4.04
CA LEU A 76 -13.91 4.90 -5.30
C LEU A 76 -14.73 3.78 -5.92
N THR A 77 -14.86 3.82 -7.24
CA THR A 77 -15.32 2.69 -8.05
C THR A 77 -14.26 1.59 -8.08
N ALA A 78 -14.64 0.39 -8.51
CA ALA A 78 -13.69 -0.70 -8.70
C ALA A 78 -12.56 -0.32 -9.67
N GLY A 79 -12.90 0.37 -10.77
CA GLY A 79 -11.92 0.83 -11.75
C GLY A 79 -10.94 1.86 -11.19
N GLU A 80 -11.42 2.83 -10.40
CA GLU A 80 -10.57 3.84 -9.76
C GLU A 80 -9.63 3.22 -8.72
N ALA A 81 -10.10 2.27 -7.93
CA ALA A 81 -9.27 1.57 -6.95
C ALA A 81 -8.17 0.72 -7.63
N LEU A 82 -8.50 0.06 -8.75
CA LEU A 82 -7.54 -0.69 -9.56
C LEU A 82 -6.48 0.24 -10.18
N GLU A 83 -6.90 1.38 -10.71
CA GLU A 83 -5.97 2.37 -11.26
C GLU A 83 -5.06 2.97 -10.20
N MET A 84 -5.59 3.25 -9.00
CA MET A 84 -4.81 3.69 -7.85
C MET A 84 -3.72 2.67 -7.50
N MET A 85 -4.07 1.38 -7.45
CA MET A 85 -3.12 0.29 -7.18
C MET A 85 -2.04 0.21 -8.26
N ARG A 86 -2.41 0.27 -9.54
CA ARG A 86 -1.45 0.23 -10.66
C ARG A 86 -0.49 1.42 -10.63
N SER A 87 -1.01 2.61 -10.36
CA SER A 87 -0.22 3.84 -10.29
C SER A 87 0.77 3.80 -9.12
N ALA A 88 0.34 3.33 -7.95
CA ALA A 88 1.22 3.15 -6.79
C ALA A 88 2.34 2.15 -7.08
N HIS A 89 2.00 1.00 -7.68
CA HIS A 89 2.98 -0.02 -8.05
C HIS A 89 3.99 0.50 -9.09
N GLN A 90 3.52 1.20 -10.11
CA GLN A 90 4.41 1.83 -11.10
C GLN A 90 5.36 2.85 -10.44
N ARG A 91 4.86 3.63 -9.48
CA ARG A 91 5.67 4.58 -8.72
C ARG A 91 6.74 3.86 -7.89
N MET A 92 6.40 2.77 -7.22
CA MET A 92 7.34 1.94 -6.48
C MET A 92 8.46 1.42 -7.40
N LEU A 93 8.12 0.84 -8.54
CA LEU A 93 9.10 0.36 -9.51
C LEU A 93 10.04 1.48 -9.99
N GLN A 94 9.52 2.65 -10.33
CA GLN A 94 10.32 3.81 -10.74
C GLN A 94 11.31 4.26 -9.68
N VAL A 95 10.96 4.15 -8.40
CA VAL A 95 11.85 4.52 -7.31
C VAL A 95 12.90 3.43 -7.10
N LEU A 96 12.49 2.15 -7.09
CA LEU A 96 13.41 1.02 -6.94
C LEU A 96 14.47 0.97 -8.04
N GLU A 97 14.11 1.29 -9.29
CA GLU A 97 15.06 1.36 -10.42
C GLU A 97 16.20 2.38 -10.24
N ARG A 98 16.05 3.33 -9.32
CA ARG A 98 17.06 4.35 -9.01
C ARG A 98 18.00 3.96 -7.87
N LEU A 99 17.64 2.93 -7.11
CA LEU A 99 18.42 2.44 -5.98
C LEU A 99 19.45 1.42 -6.46
N GLN A 100 20.57 1.35 -5.74
CA GLN A 100 21.53 0.27 -5.86
C GLN A 100 21.22 -0.82 -4.83
N ASP A 101 21.74 -2.03 -5.04
CA ASP A 101 21.50 -3.15 -4.13
C ASP A 101 21.91 -2.83 -2.68
N ASP A 102 23.00 -2.09 -2.50
CA ASP A 102 23.49 -1.68 -1.17
C ASP A 102 22.53 -0.68 -0.48
N ASP A 103 21.76 0.11 -1.23
CA ASP A 103 20.79 1.05 -0.67
C ASP A 103 19.65 0.30 0.04
N LEU A 104 19.32 -0.90 -0.40
CA LEU A 104 18.27 -1.73 0.20
C LEU A 104 18.61 -2.18 1.63
N TYR A 105 19.90 -2.21 1.97
CA TYR A 105 20.39 -2.58 3.30
C TYR A 105 20.66 -1.37 4.20
N GLN A 106 20.52 -0.14 3.68
CA GLN A 106 20.55 1.05 4.50
C GLN A 106 19.39 1.06 5.51
N PRO A 107 19.57 1.66 6.68
CA PRO A 107 18.49 1.76 7.66
C PRO A 107 17.34 2.61 7.13
N TYR A 108 16.11 2.28 7.56
CA TYR A 108 14.90 3.01 7.18
C TYR A 108 15.06 4.54 7.39
N ASN A 109 15.68 4.96 8.49
CA ASN A 109 15.87 6.38 8.81
C ASN A 109 16.79 7.12 7.83
N ALA A 110 17.60 6.42 7.01
CA ALA A 110 18.45 7.05 6.01
C ALA A 110 17.66 7.72 4.86
N PHE A 111 16.40 7.31 4.69
CA PHE A 111 15.50 7.85 3.66
C PHE A 111 14.53 8.91 4.23
N LEU A 112 14.57 9.18 5.53
CA LEU A 112 13.73 10.22 6.13
C LEU A 112 14.18 11.63 5.73
N PRO A 113 13.24 12.57 5.63
CA PRO A 113 13.57 13.99 5.50
C PRO A 113 14.52 14.45 6.62
N GLU A 114 15.35 15.46 6.31
CA GLU A 114 16.33 16.00 7.26
C GLU A 114 15.69 16.37 8.60
N GLY A 115 16.36 15.97 9.70
CA GLY A 115 15.89 16.22 11.06
C GLY A 115 14.83 15.27 11.59
N GLN A 116 14.40 14.31 10.80
CA GLN A 116 13.50 13.25 11.25
C GLN A 116 14.29 12.02 11.72
N HIS A 117 13.71 11.26 12.66
CA HIS A 117 14.27 10.03 13.20
C HIS A 117 13.25 8.90 13.04
N GLY A 118 13.74 7.69 12.81
CA GLY A 118 12.92 6.51 12.61
C GLY A 118 13.68 5.21 12.90
N PRO A 119 13.09 4.07 12.50
CA PRO A 119 13.70 2.75 12.67
C PRO A 119 15.10 2.67 12.04
N GLU A 120 15.96 1.82 12.64
CA GLU A 120 17.32 1.54 12.14
C GLU A 120 17.42 0.22 11.38
N GLU A 121 16.30 -0.51 11.28
CA GLU A 121 16.25 -1.75 10.52
C GLU A 121 16.46 -1.48 9.02
N PRO A 122 17.04 -2.45 8.28
CA PRO A 122 17.22 -2.34 6.83
C PRO A 122 15.91 -2.02 6.11
N VAL A 123 15.96 -1.06 5.19
CA VAL A 123 14.75 -0.58 4.48
C VAL A 123 14.09 -1.66 3.64
N ILE A 124 14.84 -2.68 3.18
CA ILE A 124 14.28 -3.81 2.44
C ILE A 124 13.15 -4.52 3.18
N ASN A 125 13.20 -4.60 4.51
CA ASN A 125 12.16 -5.22 5.32
C ASN A 125 10.82 -4.48 5.21
N TRP A 126 10.89 -3.14 5.13
CA TRP A 126 9.74 -2.27 4.95
C TRP A 126 9.21 -2.31 3.52
N ILE A 127 10.12 -2.35 2.54
CA ILE A 127 9.75 -2.51 1.12
C ILE A 127 8.95 -3.80 0.94
N VAL A 128 9.47 -4.92 1.43
CA VAL A 128 8.78 -6.21 1.32
C VAL A 128 7.45 -6.20 2.06
N GLY A 129 7.42 -5.62 3.28
CA GLY A 129 6.22 -5.54 4.11
C GLY A 129 5.09 -4.72 3.48
N ASP A 130 5.42 -3.57 2.89
CA ASP A 130 4.43 -2.64 2.32
C ASP A 130 4.15 -2.90 0.82
N SER A 131 4.83 -3.87 0.19
CA SER A 131 4.62 -4.25 -1.22
C SER A 131 4.36 -5.74 -1.37
N TYR A 132 5.38 -6.54 -1.65
CA TYR A 132 5.25 -7.95 -2.02
C TYR A 132 4.43 -8.78 -1.02
N ALA A 133 4.80 -8.76 0.26
CA ALA A 133 4.11 -9.55 1.29
C ALA A 133 2.68 -9.05 1.50
N HIS A 134 2.46 -7.74 1.47
CA HIS A 134 1.15 -7.12 1.60
C HIS A 134 0.21 -7.49 0.45
N PHE A 135 0.73 -7.44 -0.79
CA PHE A 135 -0.02 -7.91 -1.96
C PHE A 135 -0.37 -9.38 -1.88
N GLU A 136 0.56 -10.23 -1.42
CA GLU A 136 0.32 -11.67 -1.28
C GLU A 136 -0.77 -11.95 -0.25
N GLU A 137 -0.71 -11.32 0.92
CA GLU A 137 -1.72 -11.44 1.97
C GLU A 137 -3.12 -11.08 1.47
N HIS A 138 -3.27 -9.91 0.83
CA HIS A 138 -4.56 -9.47 0.30
C HIS A 138 -5.04 -10.32 -0.88
N THR A 139 -4.13 -10.82 -1.72
CA THR A 139 -4.48 -11.74 -2.81
C THR A 139 -5.06 -13.04 -2.26
N GLU A 140 -4.46 -13.61 -1.21
CA GLU A 140 -4.97 -14.80 -0.55
C GLU A 140 -6.33 -14.56 0.13
N TRP A 141 -6.50 -13.38 0.75
CA TRP A 141 -7.79 -13.01 1.32
C TRP A 141 -8.88 -12.94 0.24
N ILE A 142 -8.61 -12.30 -0.90
CA ILE A 142 -9.55 -12.22 -2.02
C ILE A 142 -9.89 -13.61 -2.55
N ARG A 143 -8.91 -14.50 -2.72
CA ARG A 143 -9.12 -15.89 -3.18
C ARG A 143 -10.08 -16.65 -2.26
N ARG A 144 -9.85 -16.58 -0.93
CA ARG A 144 -10.70 -17.26 0.06
C ARG A 144 -12.13 -16.75 0.04
N ARG A 145 -12.33 -15.49 -0.25
CA ARG A 145 -13.66 -14.90 -0.36
C ARG A 145 -14.45 -15.39 -1.59
N LEU A 146 -13.75 -15.81 -2.65
CA LEU A 146 -14.35 -16.24 -3.90
C LEU A 146 -14.67 -17.76 -3.93
N THR A 147 -14.19 -18.51 -2.94
CA THR A 147 -14.47 -19.94 -2.78
C THR A 147 -15.64 -20.18 -1.84
#